data_69e9eaf66d22e0babd59af35521099b0
#
_entry.id   69e9eaf66d22e0babd59af35521099b0
#
_cell.length_a   1.000
_cell.length_b   1.000
_cell.length_c   1.000
_cell.angle_alpha   90.00
_cell.angle_beta   90.00
_cell.angle_gamma   90.00
#
_symmetry.space_group_name_H-M   'P 1'
#
loop_
_entity.id
_entity.type
_entity.pdbx_description
1 polymer ?
#
loop_
_entity_poly.entity_id
_entity_poly.type
_entity_poly.pdbx_seq_one_letter_code
_entity_poly.pdbx_strand_id
1 'polypeptide(L)'
;MLGSHLSNRQLDDDASILFKMADGASGVLIASQVCAGEENPLKIRLYGDKGGLEWRQEEPASLIHRPLDKPMRVLRSGLGQPWLCEAATRRMRLPAGHPEGYLEAMANLYGDLAQAIFNGASGPDAPGVPGIATGLRGMAFIEAAIANHCGEAKWTAIPDFANGATANER
;
A
#
# COMPACT_ATOMS: atom_id res chain seq x y z
N MET A 1 -15.48 -7.52 7.08
CA MET A 1 -16.41 -8.51 6.51
C MET A 1 -15.71 -9.09 5.28
N LEU A 2 -15.66 -10.39 5.21
CA LEU A 2 -15.23 -11.13 4.03
C LEU A 2 -16.45 -11.79 3.41
N GLY A 3 -16.41 -12.06 2.13
CA GLY A 3 -17.52 -12.68 1.44
C GLY A 3 -17.09 -13.45 0.19
N SER A 4 -17.87 -14.45 -0.16
CA SER A 4 -17.77 -15.16 -1.44
C SER A 4 -19.08 -14.98 -2.19
N HIS A 5 -19.04 -14.22 -3.26
CA HIS A 5 -20.21 -13.88 -4.08
C HIS A 5 -20.34 -14.76 -5.32
N LEU A 6 -19.26 -15.41 -5.72
CA LEU A 6 -19.28 -16.32 -6.87
C LEU A 6 -19.51 -17.75 -6.40
N SER A 7 -20.43 -18.45 -7.05
CA SER A 7 -20.70 -19.87 -6.77
C SER A 7 -19.47 -20.76 -7.03
N ASN A 8 -19.33 -21.81 -6.22
CA ASN A 8 -18.24 -22.78 -6.30
C ASN A 8 -16.83 -22.27 -5.98
N ARG A 9 -16.69 -21.13 -5.31
CA ARG A 9 -15.42 -20.67 -4.74
C ARG A 9 -15.27 -21.09 -3.29
N GLN A 10 -14.06 -21.49 -2.91
CA GLN A 10 -13.70 -21.84 -1.53
C GLN A 10 -13.00 -20.67 -0.80
N LEU A 11 -12.54 -19.65 -1.56
CA LEU A 11 -11.89 -18.48 -1.03
C LEU A 11 -12.81 -17.27 -1.16
N ASP A 12 -12.65 -16.32 -0.24
CA ASP A 12 -13.32 -15.03 -0.32
C ASP A 12 -12.89 -14.28 -1.57
N ASP A 13 -13.84 -13.61 -2.21
CA ASP A 13 -13.64 -12.79 -3.41
C ASP A 13 -13.96 -11.32 -3.16
N ASP A 14 -14.39 -10.98 -1.95
CA ASP A 14 -14.66 -9.62 -1.48
C ASP A 14 -14.25 -9.43 -0.02
N ALA A 15 -13.63 -8.30 0.28
CA ALA A 15 -13.23 -7.91 1.62
C ALA A 15 -13.47 -6.43 1.88
N SER A 16 -14.18 -6.12 2.98
CA SER A 16 -14.33 -4.78 3.53
C SER A 16 -13.81 -4.79 4.98
N ILE A 17 -12.69 -4.12 5.21
CA ILE A 17 -11.95 -4.17 6.46
C ILE A 17 -11.83 -2.78 7.06
N LEU A 18 -12.29 -2.61 8.30
CA LEU A 18 -11.97 -1.45 9.12
C LEU A 18 -10.69 -1.74 9.90
N PHE A 19 -9.75 -0.82 9.91
CA PHE A 19 -8.52 -0.97 10.66
C PHE A 19 -8.19 0.27 11.50
N LYS A 20 -7.42 0.06 12.55
CA LYS A 20 -6.83 1.13 13.38
C LYS A 20 -5.33 0.92 13.48
N MET A 21 -4.59 2.00 13.43
CA MET A 21 -3.15 2.03 13.64
C MET A 21 -2.83 2.39 15.09
N ALA A 22 -1.63 2.06 15.53
CA ALA A 22 -1.19 2.30 16.92
C ALA A 22 -1.14 3.80 17.28
N ASP A 23 -0.90 4.66 16.31
CA ASP A 23 -0.91 6.13 16.46
C ASP A 23 -2.31 6.76 16.50
N GLY A 24 -3.36 5.93 16.39
CA GLY A 24 -4.76 6.36 16.41
C GLY A 24 -5.38 6.61 15.05
N ALA A 25 -4.62 6.56 13.97
CA ALA A 25 -5.19 6.64 12.64
C ALA A 25 -6.13 5.44 12.37
N SER A 26 -7.18 5.66 11.60
CA SER A 26 -8.12 4.61 11.21
C SER A 26 -8.39 4.68 9.73
N GLY A 27 -8.76 3.54 9.15
CA GLY A 27 -9.03 3.47 7.74
C GLY A 27 -9.97 2.34 7.36
N VAL A 28 -10.30 2.34 6.08
CA VAL A 28 -11.09 1.30 5.41
C VAL A 28 -10.25 0.76 4.27
N LEU A 29 -10.17 -0.55 4.18
CA LEU A 29 -9.61 -1.26 3.02
C LEU A 29 -10.73 -2.03 2.35
N ILE A 30 -10.86 -1.87 1.04
CA ILE A 30 -11.75 -2.67 0.21
C ILE A 30 -10.87 -3.39 -0.80
N ALA A 31 -11.00 -4.71 -0.87
CA ALA A 31 -10.35 -5.56 -1.86
C ALA A 31 -11.40 -6.51 -2.42
N SER A 32 -11.66 -6.45 -3.72
CA SER A 32 -12.74 -7.20 -4.34
C SER A 32 -12.36 -7.66 -5.74
N GLN A 33 -12.74 -8.90 -6.06
CA GLN A 33 -12.63 -9.49 -7.40
C GLN A 33 -13.96 -9.49 -8.14
N VAL A 34 -15.02 -8.93 -7.51
CA VAL A 34 -16.38 -8.97 -8.03
C VAL A 34 -16.98 -7.58 -8.29
N CYS A 35 -16.18 -6.54 -8.20
CA CYS A 35 -16.59 -5.18 -8.56
C CYS A 35 -16.68 -5.04 -10.08
N ALA A 36 -17.87 -5.30 -10.65
CA ALA A 36 -18.09 -5.24 -12.07
C ALA A 36 -17.82 -3.84 -12.63
N GLY A 37 -17.00 -3.77 -13.69
CA GLY A 37 -16.62 -2.52 -14.35
C GLY A 37 -15.33 -1.88 -13.82
N GLU A 38 -14.74 -2.39 -12.73
CA GLU A 38 -13.43 -1.96 -12.27
C GLU A 38 -12.31 -2.73 -13.00
N GLU A 39 -11.25 -2.02 -13.39
CA GLU A 39 -10.12 -2.56 -14.18
C GLU A 39 -8.89 -2.81 -13.30
N ASN A 40 -9.04 -3.54 -12.19
CA ASN A 40 -7.96 -3.83 -11.25
C ASN A 40 -7.29 -2.56 -10.64
N PRO A 41 -8.07 -1.56 -10.21
CA PRO A 41 -7.55 -0.29 -9.73
C PRO A 41 -6.90 -0.41 -8.35
N LEU A 42 -5.86 0.37 -8.13
CA LEU A 42 -5.35 0.69 -6.80
C LEU A 42 -5.56 2.17 -6.53
N LYS A 43 -6.31 2.49 -5.46
CA LYS A 43 -6.63 3.84 -5.07
C LYS A 43 -6.33 4.06 -3.59
N ILE A 44 -5.64 5.14 -3.28
CA ILE A 44 -5.33 5.52 -1.90
C ILE A 44 -5.87 6.92 -1.65
N ARG A 45 -6.59 7.07 -0.54
CA ARG A 45 -7.00 8.37 -0.01
C ARG A 45 -6.52 8.51 1.43
N LEU A 46 -5.93 9.67 1.74
CA LEU A 46 -5.50 10.04 3.08
C LEU A 46 -6.23 11.30 3.49
N TYR A 47 -6.68 11.35 4.74
CA TYR A 47 -7.36 12.50 5.31
C TYR A 47 -6.66 12.90 6.60
N GLY A 48 -6.33 14.17 6.72
CA GLY A 48 -5.69 14.76 7.88
C GLY A 48 -6.36 16.07 8.27
N ASP A 49 -5.87 16.68 9.33
CA ASP A 49 -6.34 17.97 9.87
C ASP A 49 -6.12 19.17 8.94
N LYS A 50 -5.20 19.05 7.98
CA LYS A 50 -4.86 20.13 7.02
C LYS A 50 -5.42 19.90 5.61
N GLY A 51 -6.04 18.75 5.37
CA GLY A 51 -6.60 18.42 4.06
C GLY A 51 -6.49 16.95 3.71
N GLY A 52 -6.66 16.65 2.41
CA GLY A 52 -6.64 15.28 1.91
C GLY A 52 -5.72 15.10 0.70
N LEU A 53 -5.26 13.88 0.53
CA LEU A 53 -4.51 13.42 -0.64
C LEU A 53 -5.26 12.27 -1.30
N GLU A 54 -5.19 12.19 -2.62
CA GLU A 54 -5.71 11.06 -3.39
C GLU A 54 -4.75 10.71 -4.52
N TRP A 55 -4.44 9.44 -4.63
CA TRP A 55 -3.67 8.87 -5.73
C TRP A 55 -4.39 7.67 -6.33
N ARG A 56 -4.26 7.48 -7.63
CA ARG A 56 -4.85 6.38 -8.39
C ARG A 56 -3.82 5.78 -9.34
N GLN A 57 -3.81 4.48 -9.41
CA GLN A 57 -2.88 3.73 -10.28
C GLN A 57 -3.13 4.01 -11.77
N GLU A 58 -4.38 4.25 -12.19
CA GLU A 58 -4.75 4.55 -13.57
C GLU A 58 -4.20 5.89 -14.06
N GLU A 59 -3.91 6.82 -13.12
CA GLU A 59 -3.26 8.11 -13.39
C GLU A 59 -2.03 8.31 -12.50
N PRO A 60 -1.01 7.43 -12.61
CA PRO A 60 0.07 7.33 -11.63
C PRO A 60 0.90 8.60 -11.48
N ALA A 61 0.97 9.41 -12.52
CA ALA A 61 1.70 10.68 -12.53
C ALA A 61 0.95 11.86 -11.86
N SER A 62 -0.23 11.63 -11.29
CA SER A 62 -1.08 12.67 -10.70
C SER A 62 -1.35 12.39 -9.23
N LEU A 63 -1.06 13.37 -8.37
CA LEU A 63 -1.48 13.39 -6.96
C LEU A 63 -2.47 14.53 -6.76
N ILE A 64 -3.68 14.23 -6.33
CA ILE A 64 -4.68 15.24 -6.00
C ILE A 64 -4.47 15.66 -4.55
N HIS A 65 -4.23 16.95 -4.34
CA HIS A 65 -4.10 17.58 -3.03
C HIS A 65 -5.27 18.52 -2.78
N ARG A 66 -6.00 18.29 -1.71
CA ARG A 66 -7.18 19.07 -1.26
C ARG A 66 -6.90 19.72 0.08
N PRO A 67 -6.20 20.88 0.14
CA PRO A 67 -6.06 21.62 1.39
C PRO A 67 -7.43 22.16 1.84
N LEU A 68 -7.62 22.34 3.15
CA LEU A 68 -8.88 22.90 3.68
C LEU A 68 -9.07 24.37 3.36
N ASP A 69 -7.98 25.13 3.29
CA ASP A 69 -7.95 26.59 3.17
C ASP A 69 -7.63 27.11 1.76
N LYS A 70 -7.42 26.21 0.79
CA LYS A 70 -7.00 26.56 -0.58
C LYS A 70 -7.71 25.69 -1.61
N PRO A 71 -7.76 26.14 -2.87
CA PRO A 71 -8.27 25.34 -3.96
C PRO A 71 -7.54 24.02 -4.11
N MET A 72 -8.27 23.00 -4.54
CA MET A 72 -7.72 21.70 -4.94
C MET A 72 -6.62 21.88 -6.00
N ARG A 73 -5.56 21.11 -5.89
CA ARG A 73 -4.44 21.10 -6.83
C ARG A 73 -4.16 19.69 -7.32
N VAL A 74 -3.73 19.58 -8.56
CA VAL A 74 -3.16 18.35 -9.12
C VAL A 74 -1.65 18.56 -9.22
N LEU A 75 -0.89 17.78 -8.45
CA LEU A 75 0.55 17.77 -8.49
C LEU A 75 0.99 16.69 -9.47
N ARG A 76 1.74 17.07 -10.50
CA ARG A 76 2.24 16.15 -11.51
C ARG A 76 3.64 15.70 -11.15
N SER A 77 3.90 14.38 -11.26
CA SER A 77 5.25 13.84 -11.12
C SER A 77 6.11 14.13 -12.35
N GLY A 78 7.41 13.96 -12.22
CA GLY A 78 8.40 14.12 -13.28
C GLY A 78 9.70 14.73 -12.77
N LEU A 79 10.80 14.50 -13.47
CA LEU A 79 12.10 15.06 -13.10
C LEU A 79 12.04 16.59 -13.01
N GLY A 80 12.73 17.16 -12.02
CA GLY A 80 12.86 18.59 -11.83
C GLY A 80 11.67 19.27 -11.14
N GLN A 81 10.66 18.54 -10.71
CA GLN A 81 9.54 19.14 -10.01
C GLN A 81 9.91 19.46 -8.55
N PRO A 82 9.76 20.75 -8.10
CA PRO A 82 10.26 21.19 -6.80
C PRO A 82 9.49 20.68 -5.58
N TRP A 83 8.32 20.09 -5.78
CA TRP A 83 7.51 19.49 -4.71
C TRP A 83 7.79 18.00 -4.45
N LEU A 84 8.64 17.36 -5.27
CA LEU A 84 9.06 16.00 -5.05
C LEU A 84 10.14 15.93 -3.98
N CYS A 85 9.98 15.03 -3.01
CA CYS A 85 11.04 14.69 -2.09
C CYS A 85 12.13 13.86 -2.80
N GLU A 86 13.30 13.74 -2.17
CA GLU A 86 14.43 12.99 -2.73
C GLU A 86 14.05 11.53 -3.06
N ALA A 87 13.29 10.88 -2.16
CA ALA A 87 12.84 9.51 -2.36
C ALA A 87 11.96 9.35 -3.61
N ALA A 88 11.08 10.30 -3.90
CA ALA A 88 10.27 10.31 -5.10
C ALA A 88 11.10 10.64 -6.34
N THR A 89 11.99 11.63 -6.25
CA THR A 89 12.87 12.03 -7.36
C THR A 89 13.74 10.88 -7.85
N ARG A 90 14.28 10.07 -6.95
CA ARG A 90 15.09 8.89 -7.32
C ARG A 90 14.31 7.83 -8.12
N ARG A 91 12.98 7.87 -8.06
CA ARG A 91 12.10 6.93 -8.77
C ARG A 91 11.63 7.46 -10.13
N MET A 92 11.92 8.73 -10.44
CA MET A 92 11.55 9.36 -11.69
C MET A 92 12.71 9.29 -12.69
N ARG A 93 12.41 8.97 -13.94
CA ARG A 93 13.34 8.91 -15.05
C ARG A 93 13.04 9.97 -16.11
N LEU A 94 11.76 10.30 -16.26
CA LEU A 94 11.26 11.14 -17.33
C LEU A 94 10.80 12.50 -16.80
N PRO A 95 10.87 13.54 -17.62
CA PRO A 95 10.31 14.86 -17.28
C PRO A 95 8.78 14.81 -17.20
N ALA A 96 8.18 15.81 -16.56
CA ALA A 96 6.73 15.92 -16.48
C ALA A 96 6.08 15.86 -17.87
N GLY A 97 4.91 15.21 -17.95
CA GLY A 97 4.20 14.99 -19.22
C GLY A 97 4.52 13.65 -19.90
N HIS A 98 5.54 12.95 -19.44
CA HIS A 98 5.85 11.58 -19.87
C HIS A 98 5.40 10.62 -18.78
N PRO A 99 4.40 9.76 -19.01
CA PRO A 99 3.88 8.87 -17.98
C PRO A 99 4.89 7.78 -17.62
N GLU A 100 5.10 7.61 -16.32
CA GLU A 100 5.75 6.45 -15.72
C GLU A 100 4.72 5.75 -14.86
N GLY A 101 4.69 4.42 -14.86
CA GLY A 101 3.63 3.66 -14.20
C GLY A 101 4.07 2.30 -13.70
N TYR A 102 3.29 1.28 -14.01
CA TYR A 102 3.46 -0.07 -13.49
C TYR A 102 4.82 -0.70 -13.84
N LEU A 103 5.27 -0.55 -15.09
CA LEU A 103 6.56 -1.13 -15.53
C LEU A 103 7.74 -0.46 -14.81
N GLU A 104 7.72 0.85 -14.68
CA GLU A 104 8.75 1.61 -13.97
C GLU A 104 8.73 1.32 -12.47
N ALA A 105 7.57 1.10 -11.87
CA ALA A 105 7.45 0.68 -10.48
C ALA A 105 8.13 -0.69 -10.25
N MET A 106 7.88 -1.65 -11.12
CA MET A 106 8.57 -2.96 -11.08
C MET A 106 10.08 -2.81 -11.32
N ALA A 107 10.49 -2.00 -12.30
CA ALA A 107 11.89 -1.73 -12.56
C ALA A 107 12.61 -1.08 -11.36
N ASN A 108 11.92 -0.25 -10.60
CA ASN A 108 12.44 0.34 -9.36
C ASN A 108 12.73 -0.72 -8.29
N LEU A 109 11.82 -1.69 -8.10
CA LEU A 109 12.04 -2.79 -7.14
C LEU A 109 13.24 -3.64 -7.51
N TYR A 110 13.38 -4.04 -8.79
CA TYR A 110 14.54 -4.79 -9.27
C TYR A 110 15.83 -3.97 -9.21
N GLY A 111 15.76 -2.68 -9.49
CA GLY A 111 16.91 -1.76 -9.36
C GLY A 111 17.40 -1.66 -7.92
N ASP A 112 16.49 -1.56 -6.95
CA ASP A 112 16.85 -1.56 -5.53
C ASP A 112 17.48 -2.88 -5.09
N LEU A 113 16.93 -4.00 -5.55
CA LEU A 113 17.49 -5.32 -5.27
C LEU A 113 18.91 -5.46 -5.86
N ALA A 114 19.10 -5.07 -7.10
CA ALA A 114 20.42 -5.10 -7.75
C ALA A 114 21.40 -4.21 -6.97
N GLN A 115 21.03 -3.00 -6.62
CA GLN A 115 21.86 -2.08 -5.85
C GLN A 115 22.22 -2.64 -4.46
N ALA A 116 21.27 -3.30 -3.79
CA ALA A 116 21.51 -3.96 -2.52
C ALA A 116 22.57 -5.06 -2.65
N ILE A 117 22.47 -5.90 -3.70
CA ILE A 117 23.44 -6.95 -3.98
C ILE A 117 24.82 -6.36 -4.27
N PHE A 118 24.91 -5.34 -5.13
CA PHE A 118 26.18 -4.67 -5.45
C PHE A 118 26.84 -4.03 -4.24
N ASN A 119 26.06 -3.51 -3.29
CA ASN A 119 26.56 -2.92 -2.05
C ASN A 119 26.91 -3.98 -0.99
N GLY A 120 26.79 -5.27 -1.29
CA GLY A 120 27.03 -6.35 -0.34
C GLY A 120 26.02 -6.40 0.80
N ALA A 121 24.86 -5.76 0.64
CA ALA A 121 23.80 -5.84 1.64
C ALA A 121 23.25 -7.27 1.66
N SER A 122 23.54 -7.96 2.75
CA SER A 122 22.99 -9.28 3.04
C SER A 122 21.99 -9.11 4.20
N GLY A 123 20.70 -9.30 3.92
CA GLY A 123 19.70 -9.30 4.98
C GLY A 123 18.42 -8.54 4.65
N PRO A 124 17.47 -8.54 5.59
CA PRO A 124 16.11 -8.03 5.39
C PRO A 124 16.01 -6.51 5.30
N ASP A 125 17.11 -5.78 5.43
CA ASP A 125 17.10 -4.32 5.65
C ASP A 125 17.66 -3.51 4.47
N ALA A 126 17.72 -4.09 3.28
CA ALA A 126 18.12 -3.34 2.09
C ALA A 126 17.07 -2.26 1.79
N PRO A 127 17.43 -0.96 1.78
CA PRO A 127 16.49 0.12 1.57
C PRO A 127 15.72 -0.04 0.26
N GLY A 128 14.38 -0.06 0.35
CA GLY A 128 13.50 -0.19 -0.81
C GLY A 128 13.18 -1.62 -1.23
N VAL A 129 13.82 -2.63 -0.64
CA VAL A 129 13.54 -4.04 -0.92
C VAL A 129 12.68 -4.63 0.20
N PRO A 130 11.45 -5.09 -0.10
CA PRO A 130 10.63 -5.75 0.90
C PRO A 130 11.28 -7.05 1.38
N GLY A 131 11.56 -7.14 2.69
CA GLY A 131 12.13 -8.32 3.31
C GLY A 131 11.08 -9.28 3.88
N ILE A 132 11.56 -10.37 4.51
CA ILE A 132 10.71 -11.40 5.13
C ILE A 132 9.75 -10.81 6.18
N ALA A 133 10.22 -9.87 7.01
CA ALA A 133 9.37 -9.22 8.01
C ALA A 133 8.16 -8.49 7.39
N THR A 134 8.35 -7.86 6.22
CA THR A 134 7.25 -7.24 5.46
C THR A 134 6.26 -8.29 4.96
N GLY A 135 6.75 -9.42 4.45
CA GLY A 135 5.92 -10.54 4.02
C GLY A 135 5.12 -11.14 5.17
N LEU A 136 5.76 -11.41 6.31
CA LEU A 136 5.10 -11.92 7.52
C LEU A 136 4.01 -10.98 8.02
N ARG A 137 4.25 -9.66 8.02
CA ARG A 137 3.24 -8.68 8.40
C ARG A 137 2.03 -8.70 7.45
N GLY A 138 2.27 -8.84 6.14
CA GLY A 138 1.20 -8.98 5.16
C GLY A 138 0.35 -10.23 5.39
N MET A 139 0.99 -11.37 5.63
CA MET A 139 0.28 -12.62 5.94
C MET A 139 -0.49 -12.54 7.25
N ALA A 140 0.11 -11.99 8.31
CA ALA A 140 -0.57 -11.80 9.59
C ALA A 140 -1.80 -10.89 9.48
N PHE A 141 -1.76 -9.87 8.61
CA PHE A 141 -2.93 -9.04 8.34
C PHE A 141 -4.07 -9.86 7.73
N ILE A 142 -3.77 -10.71 6.73
CA ILE A 142 -4.76 -11.56 6.09
C ILE A 142 -5.35 -12.56 7.09
N GLU A 143 -4.51 -13.24 7.87
CA GLU A 143 -4.94 -14.20 8.89
C GLU A 143 -5.79 -13.53 9.97
N ALA A 144 -5.41 -12.34 10.44
CA ALA A 144 -6.19 -11.58 11.40
C ALA A 144 -7.56 -11.15 10.86
N ALA A 145 -7.64 -10.79 9.57
CA ALA A 145 -8.90 -10.46 8.91
C ALA A 145 -9.83 -11.68 8.82
N ILE A 146 -9.30 -12.85 8.47
CA ILE A 146 -10.05 -14.11 8.43
C ILE A 146 -10.52 -14.50 9.83
N ALA A 147 -9.63 -14.48 10.82
CA ALA A 147 -9.97 -14.81 12.21
C ALA A 147 -11.03 -13.86 12.78
N ASN A 148 -10.94 -12.57 12.47
CA ASN A 148 -11.96 -11.60 12.88
C ASN A 148 -13.31 -11.87 12.23
N HIS A 149 -13.33 -12.22 10.95
CA HIS A 149 -14.56 -12.55 10.24
C HIS A 149 -15.26 -13.80 10.81
N CYS A 150 -14.49 -14.83 11.14
CA CYS A 150 -15.00 -16.10 11.68
C CYS A 150 -15.33 -16.02 13.19
N GLY A 151 -14.83 -15.01 13.89
CA GLY A 151 -14.98 -14.83 15.32
C GLY A 151 -16.03 -13.80 15.70
N GLU A 152 -16.25 -13.63 17.02
CA GLU A 152 -17.17 -12.64 17.59
C GLU A 152 -16.43 -11.36 18.03
N ALA A 153 -15.11 -11.33 17.97
CA ALA A 153 -14.31 -10.19 18.40
C ALA A 153 -14.54 -8.98 17.50
N LYS A 154 -14.84 -7.83 18.10
CA LYS A 154 -14.98 -6.58 17.34
C LYS A 154 -13.69 -6.12 16.69
N TRP A 155 -12.55 -6.37 17.34
CA TRP A 155 -11.22 -6.00 16.90
C TRP A 155 -10.26 -7.16 17.15
N THR A 156 -9.44 -7.48 16.15
CA THR A 156 -8.38 -8.47 16.23
C THR A 156 -7.04 -7.77 16.08
N ALA A 157 -6.13 -7.97 17.03
CA ALA A 157 -4.79 -7.43 16.96
C ALA A 157 -3.97 -8.14 15.89
N ILE A 158 -3.21 -7.37 15.11
CA ILE A 158 -2.23 -7.91 14.19
C ILE A 158 -0.91 -8.04 14.95
N PRO A 159 -0.24 -9.21 14.97
CA PRO A 159 1.05 -9.38 15.61
C PRO A 159 2.10 -8.43 15.04
N ASP A 160 2.92 -7.83 15.93
CA ASP A 160 4.05 -7.01 15.51
C ASP A 160 5.32 -7.87 15.37
N PHE A 161 5.76 -8.07 14.13
CA PHE A 161 6.98 -8.82 13.82
C PHE A 161 8.24 -7.94 13.78
N ALA A 162 8.12 -6.62 13.97
CA ALA A 162 9.29 -5.72 13.93
C ALA A 162 10.24 -5.88 15.11
N ASN A 163 9.75 -6.41 16.23
CA ASN A 163 10.51 -6.54 17.48
C ASN A 163 10.96 -7.97 17.80
N GLY A 164 11.07 -8.85 16.80
CA GLY A 164 11.59 -10.21 17.01
C GLY A 164 10.73 -11.11 17.91
N ALA A 165 9.44 -10.80 18.07
CA ALA A 165 8.52 -11.67 18.78
C ALA A 165 8.30 -12.93 17.95
N THR A 166 9.01 -13.99 18.30
CA THR A 166 8.70 -15.35 17.88
C THR A 166 7.23 -15.62 18.19
N ALA A 167 6.50 -16.13 17.20
CA ALA A 167 5.18 -16.66 17.41
C ALA A 167 5.25 -17.63 18.59
N ASN A 168 4.69 -17.22 19.73
CA ASN A 168 4.58 -18.13 20.87
C ASN A 168 3.50 -19.15 20.52
N GLU A 169 3.93 -20.40 20.45
CA GLU A 169 3.10 -21.59 20.37
C GLU A 169 1.95 -21.51 21.37
N ARG A 170 0.72 -21.54 20.86
CA ARG A 170 -0.43 -22.05 21.62
C ARG A 170 -1.31 -22.87 20.68
#